data_89d40f8ea677680e590d25768239d78f
#
_entry.id   89d40f8ea677680e590d25768239d78f
#
_cell.length_a   1.000
_cell.length_b   1.000
_cell.length_c   1.000
_cell.angle_alpha   90.00
_cell.angle_beta   90.00
_cell.angle_gamma   90.00
#
_symmetry.space_group_name_H-M   'P 1'
#
loop_
_entity.id
_entity.type
_entity.pdbx_description
1 polymer ?
#
loop_
_entity_poly.entity_id
_entity_poly.type
_entity_poly.pdbx_seq_one_letter_code
_entity_poly.pdbx_strand_id
1 'polypeptide(L)'
;MNYRMLGKTGLHVSEIGLGAEWLERHNYEECKAIIDECYASGINILDCWMSEPNVRTNIGKAIAEHRSEWYIQGHIGSTWDGGQYVRTRDMAKVKPAFEDLLERLGTDYIDLGMIHFVDSEKDYEEIVNGPFIE
;
A
#
# COMPACT_ATOMS: atom_id res chain seq x y z
N MET A 1 0.63 14.67 17.23
CA MET A 1 0.59 13.22 16.89
C MET A 1 1.53 12.46 17.83
N ASN A 2 1.15 11.29 18.30
CA ASN A 2 2.05 10.38 19.01
C ASN A 2 2.62 9.36 18.02
N TYR A 3 3.85 8.89 18.29
CA TYR A 3 4.55 7.92 17.45
C TYR A 3 5.00 6.73 18.27
N ARG A 4 5.04 5.56 17.64
CA ARG A 4 5.51 4.31 18.24
C ARG A 4 6.51 3.60 17.33
N MET A 5 7.42 2.89 17.94
CA MET A 5 8.27 1.94 17.22
C MET A 5 7.40 0.79 16.72
N LEU A 6 7.42 0.50 15.43
CA LEU A 6 6.71 -0.63 14.83
C LEU A 6 7.51 -1.93 15.07
N GLY A 7 7.24 -2.57 16.20
CA GLY A 7 7.94 -3.80 16.59
C GLY A 7 9.45 -3.63 16.60
N LYS A 8 10.17 -4.48 15.84
CA LYS A 8 11.65 -4.46 15.71
C LYS A 8 12.13 -3.88 14.37
N THR A 9 11.26 -3.23 13.62
CA THR A 9 11.57 -2.73 12.26
C THR A 9 12.49 -1.51 12.26
N GLY A 10 12.55 -0.75 13.37
CA GLY A 10 13.20 0.54 13.42
C GLY A 10 12.34 1.71 12.94
N LEU A 11 11.13 1.44 12.43
CA LEU A 11 10.23 2.47 11.92
C LEU A 11 9.44 3.12 13.05
N HIS A 12 9.48 4.45 13.12
CA HIS A 12 8.68 5.26 14.05
C HIS A 12 7.41 5.73 13.33
N VAL A 13 6.32 5.01 13.54
CA VAL A 13 5.04 5.28 12.88
C VAL A 13 4.09 6.05 13.79
N SER A 14 3.26 6.89 13.19
CA SER A 14 2.16 7.55 13.90
C SER A 14 1.15 6.52 14.41
N GLU A 15 0.55 6.79 15.58
CA GLU A 15 -0.47 5.90 16.16
C GLU A 15 -1.74 5.82 15.33
N ILE A 16 -1.94 6.76 14.43
CA ILE A 16 -3.04 6.80 13.46
C ILE A 16 -2.41 6.71 12.07
N GLY A 17 -2.93 5.83 11.21
CA GLY A 17 -2.53 5.70 9.81
C GLY A 17 -3.63 6.14 8.86
N LEU A 18 -3.27 6.47 7.62
CA LEU A 18 -4.19 6.73 6.54
C LEU A 18 -4.49 5.43 5.79
N GLY A 19 -5.73 4.93 5.87
CA GLY A 19 -6.24 3.88 4.99
C GLY A 19 -6.74 4.49 3.67
N ALA A 20 -6.07 4.18 2.57
CA ALA A 20 -6.32 4.84 1.29
C ALA A 20 -7.40 4.17 0.42
N GLU A 21 -8.15 3.20 0.94
CA GLU A 21 -9.17 2.45 0.19
C GLU A 21 -10.18 3.37 -0.51
N TRP A 22 -10.76 4.30 0.25
CA TRP A 22 -11.84 5.13 -0.24
C TRP A 22 -11.41 6.26 -1.16
N LEU A 23 -10.10 6.51 -1.30
CA LEU A 23 -9.55 7.48 -2.24
C LEU A 23 -9.85 7.14 -3.70
N GLU A 24 -10.20 5.90 -4.03
CA GLU A 24 -10.65 5.50 -5.37
C GLU A 24 -11.88 6.26 -5.86
N ARG A 25 -12.68 6.82 -4.93
CA ARG A 25 -13.93 7.54 -5.22
C ARG A 25 -13.72 9.05 -5.40
N HIS A 26 -12.47 9.49 -5.31
CA HIS A 26 -12.10 10.90 -5.31
C HIS A 26 -11.21 11.25 -6.49
N ASN A 27 -11.32 12.48 -6.96
CA ASN A 27 -10.38 13.03 -7.94
C ASN A 27 -9.02 13.35 -7.29
N TYR A 28 -8.04 13.75 -8.10
CA TYR A 28 -6.68 14.01 -7.60
C TYR A 28 -6.64 15.14 -6.56
N GLU A 29 -7.37 16.22 -6.78
CA GLU A 29 -7.39 17.39 -5.89
C GLU A 29 -7.94 17.02 -4.51
N GLU A 30 -8.98 16.21 -4.47
CA GLU A 30 -9.56 15.71 -3.21
C GLU A 30 -8.62 14.73 -2.50
N CYS A 31 -8.02 13.80 -3.25
CA CYS A 31 -7.01 12.88 -2.71
C CYS A 31 -5.83 13.65 -2.12
N LYS A 32 -5.31 14.64 -2.87
CA LYS A 32 -4.21 15.47 -2.42
C LYS A 32 -4.56 16.25 -1.15
N ALA A 33 -5.73 16.88 -1.10
CA ALA A 33 -6.17 17.62 0.09
C ALA A 33 -6.24 16.74 1.35
N ILE A 34 -6.74 15.49 1.22
CA ILE A 34 -6.79 14.53 2.33
C ILE A 34 -5.37 14.13 2.76
N ILE A 35 -4.50 13.82 1.81
CA ILE A 35 -3.11 13.40 2.10
C ILE A 35 -2.32 14.55 2.72
N ASP A 36 -2.45 15.78 2.20
CA ASP A 36 -1.79 16.97 2.74
C ASP A 36 -2.23 17.24 4.19
N GLU A 37 -3.53 17.12 4.50
CA GLU A 37 -4.06 17.30 5.86
C GLU A 37 -3.53 16.20 6.80
N CYS A 38 -3.49 14.95 6.34
CA CYS A 38 -2.90 13.84 7.10
C CYS A 38 -1.42 14.12 7.41
N TYR A 39 -0.66 14.54 6.42
CA TYR A 39 0.75 14.89 6.56
C TYR A 39 0.95 16.07 7.54
N ALA A 40 0.19 17.16 7.37
CA ALA A 40 0.24 18.32 8.26
C ALA A 40 -0.14 17.97 9.71
N SER A 41 -1.01 16.98 9.90
CA SER A 41 -1.40 16.43 11.21
C SER A 41 -0.35 15.48 11.80
N GLY A 42 0.73 15.17 11.07
CA GLY A 42 1.83 14.30 11.50
C GLY A 42 1.54 12.81 11.30
N ILE A 43 0.57 12.43 10.45
CA ILE A 43 0.40 11.03 10.02
C ILE A 43 1.50 10.71 9.03
N ASN A 44 2.21 9.60 9.24
CA ASN A 44 3.34 9.19 8.42
C ASN A 44 3.28 7.73 7.94
N ILE A 45 2.17 7.02 8.16
CA ILE A 45 1.94 5.68 7.64
C ILE A 45 0.67 5.66 6.78
N LEU A 46 0.79 5.09 5.57
CA LEU A 46 -0.27 5.01 4.58
C LEU A 46 -0.42 3.57 4.13
N ASP A 47 -1.65 3.05 4.21
CA ASP A 47 -2.01 1.74 3.69
C ASP A 47 -2.58 1.87 2.27
N CYS A 48 -1.86 1.29 1.29
CA CYS A 48 -2.19 1.28 -0.12
C CYS A 48 -2.53 -0.14 -0.59
N TRP A 49 -3.63 -0.72 -0.06
CA TRP A 49 -4.04 -2.07 -0.47
C TRP A 49 -4.81 -2.08 -1.78
N MET A 50 -5.61 -1.05 -2.05
CA MET A 50 -6.42 -0.96 -3.26
C MET A 50 -5.54 -0.95 -4.51
N SER A 51 -5.84 -1.85 -5.45
CA SER A 51 -5.09 -2.01 -6.69
C SER A 51 -5.62 -1.18 -7.86
N GLU A 52 -6.66 -0.36 -7.64
CA GLU A 52 -7.19 0.53 -8.68
C GLU A 52 -6.12 1.52 -9.16
N PRO A 53 -5.87 1.58 -10.48
CA PRO A 53 -4.74 2.34 -11.05
C PRO A 53 -4.73 3.82 -10.73
N ASN A 54 -5.89 4.50 -10.75
CA ASN A 54 -5.93 5.94 -10.51
C ASN A 54 -5.65 6.30 -9.07
N VAL A 55 -6.14 5.48 -8.10
CA VAL A 55 -5.87 5.74 -6.68
C VAL A 55 -4.38 5.65 -6.38
N ARG A 56 -3.69 4.63 -6.90
CA ARG A 56 -2.23 4.50 -6.76
C ARG A 56 -1.49 5.69 -7.38
N THR A 57 -1.90 6.10 -8.59
CA THR A 57 -1.32 7.25 -9.28
C THR A 57 -1.57 8.56 -8.53
N ASN A 58 -2.77 8.75 -7.99
CA ASN A 58 -3.11 9.95 -7.22
C ASN A 58 -2.33 10.03 -5.92
N ILE A 59 -2.20 8.90 -5.20
CA ILE A 59 -1.37 8.81 -3.99
C ILE A 59 0.08 9.15 -4.34
N GLY A 60 0.68 8.50 -5.35
CA GLY A 60 2.06 8.73 -5.76
C GLY A 60 2.35 10.20 -6.07
N LYS A 61 1.48 10.86 -6.83
CA LYS A 61 1.59 12.28 -7.12
C LYS A 61 1.48 13.16 -5.86
N ALA A 62 0.55 12.83 -4.96
CA ALA A 62 0.31 13.63 -3.76
C ALA A 62 1.47 13.57 -2.76
N ILE A 63 2.14 12.42 -2.64
CA ILE A 63 3.27 12.23 -1.71
C ILE A 63 4.64 12.53 -2.33
N ALA A 64 4.73 12.84 -3.62
CA ALA A 64 5.99 12.90 -4.36
C ALA A 64 7.07 13.79 -3.72
N GLU A 65 6.68 14.96 -3.19
CA GLU A 65 7.60 15.89 -2.53
C GLU A 65 8.08 15.41 -1.15
N HIS A 66 7.33 14.49 -0.52
CA HIS A 66 7.55 13.98 0.83
C HIS A 66 7.63 12.46 0.91
N ARG A 67 7.89 11.76 -0.23
CA ARG A 67 7.89 10.28 -0.28
C ARG A 67 8.69 9.63 0.86
N SER A 68 9.85 10.16 1.16
CA SER A 68 10.74 9.62 2.21
C SER A 68 10.24 9.84 3.65
N GLU A 69 9.21 10.64 3.82
CA GLU A 69 8.59 10.91 5.12
C GLU A 69 7.35 10.05 5.37
N TRP A 70 6.91 9.29 4.36
CA TRP A 70 5.82 8.34 4.43
C TRP A 70 6.32 6.89 4.51
N TYR A 71 5.83 6.14 5.47
CA TYR A 71 5.91 4.68 5.48
C TYR A 71 4.74 4.11 4.71
N ILE A 72 5.01 3.50 3.57
CA ILE A 72 3.97 2.91 2.71
C ILE A 72 3.85 1.42 2.99
N GLN A 73 2.65 1.02 3.35
CA GLN A 73 2.22 -0.37 3.42
C GLN A 73 1.56 -0.74 2.08
N GLY A 74 2.23 -1.57 1.29
CA GLY A 74 1.73 -2.09 0.03
C GLY A 74 1.27 -3.55 0.18
N HIS A 75 0.19 -3.93 -0.52
CA HIS A 75 -0.37 -5.27 -0.42
C HIS A 75 0.03 -6.15 -1.61
N ILE A 76 0.76 -7.24 -1.30
CA ILE A 76 1.20 -8.24 -2.26
C ILE A 76 0.07 -9.26 -2.47
N GLY A 77 -0.37 -9.42 -3.71
CA GLY A 77 -1.52 -10.28 -4.05
C GLY A 77 -2.86 -9.54 -4.16
N SER A 78 -2.85 -8.20 -4.01
CA SER A 78 -3.93 -7.32 -4.45
C SER A 78 -3.63 -6.86 -5.88
N THR A 79 -4.45 -7.26 -6.85
CA THR A 79 -4.26 -6.99 -8.28
C THR A 79 -5.49 -6.34 -8.88
N TRP A 80 -5.31 -5.70 -10.04
CA TRP A 80 -6.40 -5.13 -10.83
C TRP A 80 -6.51 -5.88 -12.15
N ASP A 81 -7.62 -6.57 -12.37
CA ASP A 81 -7.83 -7.39 -13.56
C ASP A 81 -9.27 -7.24 -14.06
N GLY A 82 -9.45 -7.05 -15.37
CA GLY A 82 -10.78 -6.87 -15.96
C GLY A 82 -11.57 -5.67 -15.41
N GLY A 83 -10.89 -4.60 -14.95
CA GLY A 83 -11.53 -3.41 -14.42
C GLY A 83 -12.02 -3.54 -12.98
N GLN A 84 -11.51 -4.50 -12.23
CA GLN A 84 -11.88 -4.72 -10.84
C GLN A 84 -10.72 -5.26 -10.01
N TYR A 85 -10.84 -5.11 -8.70
CA TYR A 85 -9.95 -5.75 -7.74
C TYR A 85 -10.05 -7.27 -7.79
N VAL A 86 -8.91 -7.95 -7.79
CA VAL A 86 -8.79 -9.41 -7.71
C VAL A 86 -7.70 -9.80 -6.72
N ARG A 87 -8.03 -10.66 -5.75
CA ARG A 87 -7.04 -11.34 -4.91
C ARG A 87 -6.44 -12.52 -5.66
N THR A 88 -5.11 -12.63 -5.67
CA THR A 88 -4.42 -13.76 -6.31
C THR A 88 -3.15 -14.17 -5.58
N ARG A 89 -2.79 -15.47 -5.72
CA ARG A 89 -1.51 -16.03 -5.29
C ARG A 89 -0.63 -16.42 -6.50
N ASP A 90 -1.13 -16.24 -7.71
CA ASP A 90 -0.38 -16.51 -8.92
C ASP A 90 0.75 -15.49 -9.11
N MET A 91 1.99 -15.94 -8.97
CA MET A 91 3.18 -15.08 -9.07
C MET A 91 3.33 -14.44 -10.45
N ALA A 92 2.78 -15.04 -11.50
CA ALA A 92 2.77 -14.43 -12.83
C ALA A 92 1.87 -13.18 -12.89
N LYS A 93 0.92 -13.04 -11.97
CA LYS A 93 0.07 -11.85 -11.80
C LYS A 93 0.57 -10.93 -10.68
N VAL A 94 1.07 -11.52 -9.59
CA VAL A 94 1.53 -10.78 -8.41
C VAL A 94 2.72 -9.88 -8.73
N LYS A 95 3.75 -10.40 -9.42
CA LYS A 95 4.96 -9.63 -9.76
C LYS A 95 4.65 -8.39 -10.60
N PRO A 96 3.94 -8.49 -11.74
CA PRO A 96 3.56 -7.29 -12.51
C PRO A 96 2.68 -6.30 -11.73
N ALA A 97 1.79 -6.80 -10.86
CA ALA A 97 0.96 -5.93 -10.04
C ALA A 97 1.75 -5.17 -8.96
N PHE A 98 2.84 -5.78 -8.47
CA PHE A 98 3.76 -5.11 -7.56
C PHE A 98 4.63 -4.07 -8.29
N GLU A 99 5.10 -4.37 -9.48
CA GLU A 99 5.81 -3.43 -10.36
C GLU A 99 4.91 -2.23 -10.71
N ASP A 100 3.64 -2.46 -11.07
CA ASP A 100 2.64 -1.41 -11.30
C ASP A 100 2.41 -0.54 -10.05
N LEU A 101 2.40 -1.15 -8.85
CA LEU A 101 2.31 -0.40 -7.59
C LEU A 101 3.46 0.59 -7.44
N LEU A 102 4.70 0.14 -7.62
CA LEU A 102 5.89 0.98 -7.52
C LEU A 102 5.90 2.09 -8.57
N GLU A 103 5.61 1.74 -9.82
CA GLU A 103 5.55 2.70 -10.93
C GLU A 103 4.54 3.81 -10.66
N ARG A 104 3.31 3.46 -10.25
CA ARG A 104 2.25 4.43 -9.99
C ARG A 104 2.50 5.28 -8.76
N LEU A 105 3.11 4.72 -7.74
CA LEU A 105 3.54 5.47 -6.56
C LEU A 105 4.76 6.36 -6.83
N GLY A 106 5.44 6.19 -7.98
CA GLY A 106 6.64 6.95 -8.33
C GLY A 106 7.82 6.67 -7.40
N THR A 107 7.99 5.42 -6.98
CA THR A 107 9.01 4.99 -6.02
C THR A 107 9.59 3.63 -6.43
N ASP A 108 10.77 3.31 -5.95
CA ASP A 108 11.44 2.01 -6.17
C ASP A 108 11.33 1.07 -4.96
N TYR A 109 10.63 1.48 -3.90
CA TYR A 109 10.43 0.69 -2.69
C TYR A 109 9.10 0.97 -2.00
N ILE A 110 8.67 0.00 -1.18
CA ILE A 110 7.67 0.18 -0.12
C ILE A 110 8.31 -0.20 1.22
N ASP A 111 7.77 0.33 2.31
CA ASP A 111 8.34 0.14 3.65
C ASP A 111 7.83 -1.13 4.33
N LEU A 112 6.58 -1.50 4.05
CA LEU A 112 5.90 -2.65 4.62
C LEU A 112 5.20 -3.45 3.52
N GLY A 113 5.66 -4.67 3.26
CA GLY A 113 5.01 -5.63 2.36
C GLY A 113 3.99 -6.47 3.14
N MET A 114 2.71 -6.28 2.85
CA MET A 114 1.63 -7.08 3.45
C MET A 114 1.15 -8.13 2.47
N ILE A 115 1.15 -9.39 2.87
CA ILE A 115 0.49 -10.43 2.06
C ILE A 115 -1.02 -10.27 2.21
N HIS A 116 -1.68 -9.99 1.09
CA HIS A 116 -3.08 -9.58 1.10
C HIS A 116 -4.03 -10.73 1.45
N PHE A 117 -4.85 -10.54 2.47
CA PHE A 117 -5.89 -11.47 2.91
C PHE A 117 -5.40 -12.89 3.22
N VAL A 118 -4.85 -13.11 4.40
CA VAL A 118 -4.56 -14.45 4.93
C VAL A 118 -5.68 -14.79 5.90
N ASP A 119 -6.71 -15.50 5.45
CA ASP A 119 -7.97 -15.71 6.19
C ASP A 119 -8.30 -17.19 6.45
N SER A 120 -7.41 -18.11 6.08
CA SER A 120 -7.53 -19.54 6.36
C SER A 120 -6.16 -20.18 6.61
N GLU A 121 -6.17 -21.30 7.36
CA GLU A 121 -4.97 -22.12 7.58
C GLU A 121 -4.38 -22.64 6.25
N LYS A 122 -5.26 -23.04 5.33
CA LYS A 122 -4.85 -23.48 4.00
C LYS A 122 -4.12 -22.36 3.24
N ASP A 123 -4.65 -21.15 3.24
CA ASP A 123 -4.02 -19.99 2.56
C ASP A 123 -2.67 -19.65 3.21
N TYR A 124 -2.58 -19.72 4.54
CA TYR A 124 -1.32 -19.55 5.26
C TYR A 124 -0.28 -20.61 4.85
N GLU A 125 -0.68 -21.89 4.81
CA GLU A 125 0.23 -22.97 4.41
C GLU A 125 0.69 -22.85 2.95
N GLU A 126 -0.19 -22.47 2.04
CA GLU A 126 0.16 -22.19 0.63
C GLU A 126 1.17 -21.05 0.51
N ILE A 127 1.08 -20.03 1.35
CA ILE A 127 2.01 -18.90 1.37
C ILE A 127 3.37 -19.31 1.91
N VAL A 128 3.42 -19.92 3.11
CA VAL A 128 4.69 -20.22 3.80
C VAL A 128 5.48 -21.36 3.14
N ASN A 129 4.80 -22.24 2.42
CA ASN A 129 5.43 -23.36 1.70
C ASN A 129 5.53 -23.10 0.19
N GLY A 130 5.10 -21.95 -0.28
CA GLY A 130 5.07 -21.57 -1.68
C GLY A 130 6.07 -20.47 -2.05
N PRO A 131 6.03 -19.99 -3.30
CA PRO A 131 6.98 -19.01 -3.82
C PRO A 131 6.77 -17.57 -3.30
N PHE A 132 5.83 -17.35 -2.40
CA PHE A 132 5.55 -16.02 -1.84
C PHE A 132 6.61 -15.56 -0.83
N ILE A 133 7.32 -16.51 -0.20
CA ILE A 133 8.32 -16.23 0.85
C ILE A 133 9.75 -16.23 0.25
N GLU A 134 9.93 -16.79 -0.94
CA GLU A 134 11.20 -16.78 -1.68
C GLU A 134 11.49 -15.41 -2.31
#